data_f9bc2d177c0f2257914a23d71096f75e
#
_entry.id   f9bc2d177c0f2257914a23d71096f75e
#
_cell.length_a   1.000
_cell.length_b   1.000
_cell.length_c   1.000
_cell.angle_alpha   90.00
_cell.angle_beta   90.00
_cell.angle_gamma   90.00
#
_symmetry.space_group_name_H-M   'P 1'
#
loop_
_entity.id
_entity.type
_entity.pdbx_description
1 polymer ?
#
loop_
_entity_poly.entity_id
_entity_poly.type
_entity_poly.pdbx_seq_one_letter_code
_entity_poly.pdbx_strand_id
1 'polypeptide(L)'
;LVDGELEGFVRSVYKDMLPIRAVGPDNGGEGELEKCEYLEGVVRSLGFKKCERYDASDPRARGGLRPNLVARFYGDKPRTLWVVGHMDVVPPGDPSLWHHEPFEASFVGERVYGRGSEDDGQGILLGLCAAKRLAEGELDSDVDLGVVFVSDEETGSVYGVRHLLSLGGVFGGDDWVLVPDAGNSDGSLLEVAEKGVLWFRVQLLGVQTHGSTPERGVNAQRLGSKLMLLIDDYLHGKYDARDDLFEPPISTFEPTKREPNVPNVNTVPGSDTFYFDCRILPNYTTGQVLGDVERLVEDFCGRNGVRCGVEVVSREDPSPPTDPNSEFAKRFAETLRRVRGTSVKPKGIGGGTVAKYFRAKGIPTVVWMTCDETAHQPDEYAKIPNIVSDTEVVLGLMGATKVGV
;
A
#
# COMPACT_ATOMS: atom_id res chain seq x y z
N LEU A 1 -27.24 9.51 15.44
CA LEU A 1 -27.15 8.53 16.53
C LEU A 1 -26.05 7.56 16.14
N VAL A 2 -24.97 7.53 16.92
CA VAL A 2 -23.89 6.56 16.72
C VAL A 2 -24.48 5.18 17.00
N ASP A 3 -24.22 4.22 16.09
CA ASP A 3 -24.74 2.85 16.21
C ASP A 3 -23.89 2.10 17.27
N GLY A 4 -24.37 2.13 18.53
CA GLY A 4 -23.64 1.53 19.67
C GLY A 4 -23.41 0.03 19.54
N GLU A 5 -24.23 -0.69 18.74
CA GLU A 5 -24.04 -2.11 18.49
C GLU A 5 -22.87 -2.34 17.54
N LEU A 6 -22.76 -1.54 16.49
CA LEU A 6 -21.65 -1.62 15.54
C LEU A 6 -20.33 -1.19 16.18
N GLU A 7 -20.34 -0.14 17.02
CA GLU A 7 -19.15 0.22 17.82
C GLU A 7 -18.69 -0.91 18.75
N GLY A 8 -19.65 -1.57 19.41
CA GLY A 8 -19.37 -2.73 20.26
C GLY A 8 -18.71 -3.85 19.48
N PHE A 9 -19.19 -4.13 18.27
CA PHE A 9 -18.59 -5.11 17.37
C PHE A 9 -17.15 -4.71 16.97
N VAL A 10 -16.94 -3.46 16.55
CA VAL A 10 -15.61 -2.94 16.20
C VAL A 10 -14.63 -3.11 17.36
N ARG A 11 -15.02 -2.71 18.58
CA ARG A 11 -14.19 -2.86 19.78
C ARG A 11 -13.86 -4.33 20.09
N SER A 12 -14.83 -5.23 19.92
CA SER A 12 -14.61 -6.66 20.15
C SER A 12 -13.59 -7.23 19.16
N VAL A 13 -13.74 -6.93 17.86
CA VAL A 13 -12.81 -7.42 16.84
C VAL A 13 -11.40 -6.87 17.07
N TYR A 14 -11.23 -5.57 17.34
CA TYR A 14 -9.90 -5.01 17.61
C TYR A 14 -9.26 -5.63 18.86
N LYS A 15 -10.04 -5.84 19.93
CA LYS A 15 -9.54 -6.43 21.17
C LYS A 15 -8.88 -7.79 20.95
N ASP A 16 -9.46 -8.58 20.05
CA ASP A 16 -8.98 -9.95 19.80
C ASP A 16 -7.96 -9.99 18.64
N MET A 17 -8.05 -9.07 17.67
CA MET A 17 -7.21 -9.06 16.47
C MET A 17 -5.84 -8.39 16.67
N LEU A 18 -5.78 -7.24 17.37
CA LEU A 18 -4.52 -6.48 17.50
C LEU A 18 -3.43 -7.23 18.28
N PRO A 19 -3.73 -8.08 19.29
CA PRO A 19 -2.70 -8.91 19.93
C PRO A 19 -2.05 -9.93 19.01
N ILE A 20 -2.67 -10.28 17.89
CA ILE A 20 -2.12 -11.25 16.93
C ILE A 20 -1.05 -10.56 16.08
N ARG A 21 0.21 -10.90 16.35
CA ARG A 21 1.39 -10.32 15.67
C ARG A 21 1.53 -10.91 14.27
N ALA A 22 1.01 -10.23 13.27
CA ALA A 22 1.08 -10.66 11.88
C ALA A 22 2.22 -9.96 11.10
N VAL A 23 3.38 -9.85 11.71
CA VAL A 23 4.59 -9.34 11.04
C VAL A 23 5.09 -10.40 10.06
N GLY A 24 5.33 -10.00 8.80
CA GLY A 24 5.79 -10.91 7.75
C GLY A 24 7.23 -11.39 7.94
N PRO A 25 7.62 -12.55 7.33
CA PRO A 25 8.96 -13.12 7.46
C PRO A 25 10.09 -12.21 6.96
N ASP A 26 9.85 -11.34 5.99
CA ASP A 26 10.82 -10.38 5.49
C ASP A 26 11.19 -9.32 6.54
N ASN A 27 10.31 -9.11 7.51
CA ASN A 27 10.49 -8.23 8.66
C ASN A 27 10.76 -9.01 9.97
N GLY A 28 11.14 -10.30 9.87
CA GLY A 28 11.53 -11.14 10.99
C GLY A 28 10.39 -11.71 11.83
N GLY A 29 9.16 -11.65 11.33
CA GLY A 29 7.98 -12.25 11.97
C GLY A 29 7.64 -13.63 11.43
N GLU A 30 6.49 -14.16 11.87
CA GLU A 30 6.00 -15.52 11.53
C GLU A 30 4.91 -15.50 10.44
N GLY A 31 4.45 -14.31 10.00
CA GLY A 31 3.39 -14.16 9.01
C GLY A 31 1.98 -14.15 9.61
N GLU A 32 0.97 -14.32 8.76
CA GLU A 32 -0.43 -13.93 9.00
C GLU A 32 -1.35 -15.09 9.38
N LEU A 33 -0.85 -16.33 9.50
CA LEU A 33 -1.69 -17.53 9.65
C LEU A 33 -2.69 -17.41 10.81
N GLU A 34 -2.23 -16.99 11.98
CA GLU A 34 -3.08 -16.89 13.18
C GLU A 34 -4.15 -15.79 13.02
N LYS A 35 -3.79 -14.63 12.42
CA LYS A 35 -4.75 -13.57 12.14
C LYS A 35 -5.78 -14.02 11.09
N CYS A 36 -5.37 -14.75 10.06
CA CYS A 36 -6.27 -15.33 9.07
C CYS A 36 -7.27 -16.31 9.69
N GLU A 37 -6.81 -17.22 10.57
CA GLU A 37 -7.68 -18.17 11.26
C GLU A 37 -8.71 -17.46 12.16
N TYR A 38 -8.30 -16.41 12.86
CA TYR A 38 -9.21 -15.55 13.62
C TYR A 38 -10.26 -14.91 12.72
N LEU A 39 -9.83 -14.24 11.65
CA LEU A 39 -10.72 -13.55 10.71
C LEU A 39 -11.65 -14.53 9.98
N GLU A 40 -11.20 -15.72 9.64
CA GLU A 40 -12.05 -16.77 9.07
C GLU A 40 -13.20 -17.13 10.03
N GLY A 41 -12.91 -17.23 11.33
CA GLY A 41 -13.93 -17.43 12.37
C GLY A 41 -14.96 -16.31 12.40
N VAL A 42 -14.53 -15.04 12.35
CA VAL A 42 -15.40 -13.87 12.31
C VAL A 42 -16.28 -13.87 11.06
N VAL A 43 -15.68 -14.05 9.88
CA VAL A 43 -16.38 -14.12 8.59
C VAL A 43 -17.47 -15.18 8.59
N ARG A 44 -17.15 -16.41 9.08
CA ARG A 44 -18.13 -17.50 9.18
C ARG A 44 -19.27 -17.16 10.14
N SER A 45 -18.98 -16.49 11.26
CA SER A 45 -19.99 -16.08 12.24
C SER A 45 -20.97 -15.04 11.69
N LEU A 46 -20.54 -14.22 10.72
CA LEU A 46 -21.36 -13.22 10.04
C LEU A 46 -22.24 -13.81 8.91
N GLY A 47 -22.15 -15.10 8.62
CA GLY A 47 -23.05 -15.79 7.70
C GLY A 47 -22.70 -15.67 6.21
N PHE A 48 -21.47 -15.37 5.86
CA PHE A 48 -20.99 -15.43 4.48
C PHE A 48 -21.28 -16.79 3.85
N LYS A 49 -21.82 -16.82 2.63
CA LYS A 49 -22.21 -18.05 1.94
C LYS A 49 -21.03 -18.78 1.31
N LYS A 50 -20.00 -18.02 0.93
CA LYS A 50 -18.74 -18.57 0.41
C LYS A 50 -17.59 -18.01 1.22
N CYS A 51 -16.68 -18.88 1.65
CA CYS A 51 -15.49 -18.51 2.41
C CYS A 51 -14.39 -19.52 2.08
N GLU A 52 -13.35 -19.08 1.41
CA GLU A 52 -12.28 -19.89 0.84
C GLU A 52 -10.92 -19.30 1.21
N ARG A 53 -9.94 -20.16 1.45
CA ARG A 53 -8.54 -19.75 1.63
C ARG A 53 -7.72 -20.10 0.39
N TYR A 54 -6.82 -19.21 0.06
CA TYR A 54 -5.86 -19.34 -1.04
C TYR A 54 -4.45 -19.15 -0.48
N ASP A 55 -3.85 -20.23 -0.02
CA ASP A 55 -2.57 -20.22 0.68
C ASP A 55 -1.40 -20.22 -0.33
N ALA A 56 -0.50 -19.26 -0.23
CA ALA A 56 0.76 -19.24 -0.96
C ALA A 56 1.86 -19.94 -0.11
N SER A 57 2.73 -20.71 -0.76
CA SER A 57 3.82 -21.41 -0.04
C SER A 57 4.97 -20.45 0.30
N ASP A 58 5.29 -20.33 1.57
CA ASP A 58 6.49 -19.64 2.08
C ASP A 58 7.06 -20.42 3.29
N PRO A 59 8.15 -21.21 3.10
CA PRO A 59 8.75 -22.01 4.17
C PRO A 59 9.24 -21.19 5.37
N ARG A 60 9.39 -19.87 5.24
CA ARG A 60 9.83 -18.99 6.33
C ARG A 60 8.69 -18.63 7.28
N ALA A 61 7.45 -18.70 6.79
CA ALA A 61 6.26 -18.36 7.55
C ALA A 61 5.78 -19.54 8.42
N ARG A 62 4.98 -19.20 9.45
CA ARG A 62 4.32 -20.19 10.31
C ARG A 62 3.45 -21.13 9.47
N GLY A 63 3.59 -22.44 9.68
CA GLY A 63 2.90 -23.44 8.90
C GLY A 63 3.41 -23.60 7.45
N GLY A 64 4.46 -22.87 7.05
CA GLY A 64 5.03 -22.93 5.70
C GLY A 64 4.18 -22.20 4.63
N LEU A 65 3.30 -21.29 5.03
CA LEU A 65 2.35 -20.65 4.10
C LEU A 65 1.98 -19.22 4.52
N ARG A 66 1.57 -18.42 3.52
CA ARG A 66 0.99 -17.08 3.65
C ARG A 66 -0.46 -17.16 3.17
N PRO A 67 -1.44 -17.06 4.06
CA PRO A 67 -2.84 -17.29 3.72
C PRO A 67 -3.49 -16.05 3.13
N ASN A 68 -4.46 -16.25 2.24
CA ASN A 68 -5.35 -15.22 1.75
C ASN A 68 -6.79 -15.69 1.92
N LEU A 69 -7.61 -14.91 2.60
CA LEU A 69 -9.01 -15.23 2.86
C LEU A 69 -9.91 -14.47 1.89
N VAL A 70 -10.77 -15.18 1.19
CA VAL A 70 -11.74 -14.63 0.24
C VAL A 70 -13.14 -15.10 0.61
N ALA A 71 -14.05 -14.16 0.83
CA ALA A 71 -15.41 -14.52 1.16
C ALA A 71 -16.44 -13.64 0.45
N ARG A 72 -17.61 -14.23 0.09
CA ARG A 72 -18.74 -13.54 -0.53
C ARG A 72 -19.99 -13.72 0.34
N PHE A 73 -20.66 -12.62 0.63
CA PHE A 73 -21.78 -12.61 1.56
C PHE A 73 -23.00 -13.36 0.99
N TYR A 74 -23.51 -12.98 -0.18
CA TYR A 74 -24.60 -13.67 -0.86
C TYR A 74 -24.09 -14.85 -1.69
N GLY A 75 -23.01 -14.64 -2.44
CA GLY A 75 -22.32 -15.66 -3.23
C GLY A 75 -22.90 -15.93 -4.62
N ASP A 76 -24.00 -15.27 -5.00
CA ASP A 76 -24.76 -15.52 -6.24
C ASP A 76 -25.19 -14.25 -6.99
N LYS A 77 -24.90 -13.06 -6.49
CA LYS A 77 -25.19 -11.79 -7.17
C LYS A 77 -24.27 -11.63 -8.41
N PRO A 78 -24.74 -10.91 -9.45
CA PRO A 78 -24.01 -10.81 -10.73
C PRO A 78 -22.73 -10.00 -10.65
N ARG A 79 -22.60 -9.09 -9.69
CA ARG A 79 -21.43 -8.23 -9.44
C ARG A 79 -21.06 -8.28 -7.97
N THR A 80 -19.79 -8.18 -7.67
CA THR A 80 -19.28 -8.10 -6.30
C THR A 80 -18.59 -6.76 -6.09
N LEU A 81 -18.89 -6.09 -4.96
CA LEU A 81 -18.04 -5.05 -4.39
C LEU A 81 -17.07 -5.73 -3.42
N TRP A 82 -15.84 -5.81 -3.80
CA TRP A 82 -14.77 -6.36 -2.97
C TRP A 82 -14.18 -5.27 -2.07
N VAL A 83 -14.20 -5.50 -0.76
CA VAL A 83 -13.43 -4.72 0.22
C VAL A 83 -12.16 -5.52 0.51
N VAL A 84 -11.02 -4.96 0.12
CA VAL A 84 -9.73 -5.65 0.17
C VAL A 84 -8.87 -5.00 1.24
N GLY A 85 -8.58 -5.73 2.31
CA GLY A 85 -7.66 -5.33 3.36
C GLY A 85 -6.49 -6.29 3.48
N HIS A 86 -5.42 -5.90 4.17
CA HIS A 86 -4.28 -6.78 4.42
C HIS A 86 -4.15 -7.14 5.90
N MET A 87 -3.59 -8.33 6.14
CA MET A 87 -3.46 -8.88 7.48
C MET A 87 -2.10 -8.60 8.12
N ASP A 88 -1.07 -8.49 7.30
CA ASP A 88 0.27 -8.21 7.78
C ASP A 88 0.41 -6.78 8.33
N VAL A 89 1.42 -6.57 9.13
CA VAL A 89 1.74 -5.28 9.73
C VAL A 89 3.26 -5.08 9.74
N VAL A 90 3.70 -3.83 9.64
CA VAL A 90 5.12 -3.51 9.85
C VAL A 90 5.53 -3.72 11.31
N PRO A 91 6.82 -3.96 11.61
CA PRO A 91 7.32 -3.97 12.98
C PRO A 91 7.02 -2.66 13.71
N PRO A 92 6.84 -2.71 15.03
CA PRO A 92 6.50 -1.50 15.81
C PRO A 92 7.64 -0.47 15.90
N GLY A 93 8.85 -0.83 15.50
CA GLY A 93 10.04 0.02 15.65
C GLY A 93 10.55 0.08 17.08
N ASP A 94 11.03 1.24 17.51
CA ASP A 94 11.55 1.44 18.87
C ASP A 94 10.41 1.48 19.90
N PRO A 95 10.34 0.50 20.85
CA PRO A 95 9.29 0.47 21.86
C PRO A 95 9.28 1.69 22.79
N SER A 96 10.40 2.37 22.95
CA SER A 96 10.48 3.57 23.82
C SER A 96 9.71 4.76 23.29
N LEU A 97 9.30 4.75 22.03
CA LEU A 97 8.49 5.79 21.39
C LEU A 97 6.99 5.57 21.54
N TRP A 98 6.58 4.40 22.04
CA TRP A 98 5.18 4.05 22.23
C TRP A 98 4.71 4.39 23.66
N HIS A 99 3.54 5.03 23.78
CA HIS A 99 2.85 5.25 25.05
C HIS A 99 1.80 4.14 25.32
N HIS A 100 1.44 3.40 24.30
CA HIS A 100 0.54 2.24 24.34
C HIS A 100 1.27 1.00 23.82
N GLU A 101 1.02 -0.18 24.41
CA GLU A 101 1.64 -1.42 23.95
C GLU A 101 1.26 -1.70 22.48
N PRO A 102 2.23 -1.85 21.57
CA PRO A 102 1.96 -1.94 20.12
C PRO A 102 1.00 -3.07 19.73
N PHE A 103 1.06 -4.19 20.43
CA PHE A 103 0.25 -5.38 20.16
C PHE A 103 -0.80 -5.63 21.25
N GLU A 104 -1.44 -4.54 21.67
CA GLU A 104 -2.63 -4.55 22.53
C GLU A 104 -3.63 -3.53 22.02
N ALA A 105 -4.93 -3.83 22.16
CA ALA A 105 -5.96 -2.86 21.81
C ALA A 105 -6.20 -1.88 22.96
N SER A 106 -5.56 -0.72 22.92
CA SER A 106 -5.72 0.32 23.94
C SER A 106 -6.80 1.32 23.55
N PHE A 107 -7.96 1.25 24.20
CA PHE A 107 -9.10 2.12 23.91
C PHE A 107 -9.05 3.42 24.74
N VAL A 108 -8.94 4.57 24.07
CA VAL A 108 -8.99 5.91 24.72
C VAL A 108 -10.02 6.78 23.99
N GLY A 109 -11.18 6.96 24.62
CA GLY A 109 -12.30 7.65 23.97
C GLY A 109 -12.78 6.93 22.73
N GLU A 110 -12.76 7.62 21.60
CA GLU A 110 -13.15 7.12 20.28
C GLU A 110 -12.02 6.42 19.53
N ARG A 111 -10.80 6.40 20.09
CA ARG A 111 -9.61 5.84 19.44
C ARG A 111 -9.29 4.46 19.98
N VAL A 112 -8.75 3.63 19.10
CA VAL A 112 -8.07 2.39 19.45
C VAL A 112 -6.62 2.48 18.99
N TYR A 113 -5.70 2.39 19.95
CA TYR A 113 -4.27 2.42 19.69
C TYR A 113 -3.72 1.00 19.58
N GLY A 114 -2.76 0.81 18.69
CA GLY A 114 -2.03 -0.43 18.48
C GLY A 114 -1.52 -0.53 17.04
N ARG A 115 -0.42 -1.24 16.82
CA ARG A 115 0.11 -1.51 15.48
C ARG A 115 -0.90 -2.30 14.66
N GLY A 116 -1.22 -1.82 13.44
CA GLY A 116 -2.24 -2.43 12.61
C GLY A 116 -3.67 -2.01 12.96
N SER A 117 -3.86 -0.93 13.74
CA SER A 117 -5.19 -0.41 14.03
C SER A 117 -5.74 0.42 12.86
N GLU A 118 -4.93 1.32 12.27
CA GLU A 118 -5.29 2.05 11.06
C GLU A 118 -4.90 1.24 9.83
N ASP A 119 -3.69 0.71 9.80
CA ASP A 119 -3.05 0.03 8.68
C ASP A 119 -2.85 -1.49 8.96
N ASP A 120 -3.74 -2.42 8.52
CA ASP A 120 -5.01 -2.17 7.83
C ASP A 120 -6.20 -2.76 8.61
N GLY A 121 -6.16 -2.68 9.94
CA GLY A 121 -7.28 -3.12 10.80
C GLY A 121 -8.57 -2.35 10.51
N GLN A 122 -8.46 -1.07 10.15
CA GLN A 122 -9.59 -0.24 9.76
C GLN A 122 -10.24 -0.75 8.48
N GLY A 123 -9.45 -1.10 7.47
CA GLY A 123 -9.96 -1.64 6.21
C GLY A 123 -10.58 -3.03 6.37
N ILE A 124 -9.97 -3.91 7.15
CA ILE A 124 -10.54 -5.21 7.51
C ILE A 124 -11.92 -5.01 8.16
N LEU A 125 -12.00 -4.13 9.16
CA LEU A 125 -13.24 -3.86 9.88
C LEU A 125 -14.30 -3.23 9.01
N LEU A 126 -13.96 -2.41 8.04
CA LEU A 126 -14.92 -1.82 7.12
C LEU A 126 -15.73 -2.89 6.38
N GLY A 127 -15.06 -3.93 5.85
CA GLY A 127 -15.73 -5.06 5.21
C GLY A 127 -16.57 -5.89 6.18
N LEU A 128 -16.05 -6.16 7.38
CA LEU A 128 -16.77 -6.93 8.40
C LEU A 128 -18.00 -6.19 8.97
N CYS A 129 -17.90 -4.88 9.16
CA CYS A 129 -19.02 -4.04 9.61
C CYS A 129 -20.15 -3.98 8.57
N ALA A 130 -19.79 -3.85 7.28
CA ALA A 130 -20.78 -3.93 6.21
C ALA A 130 -21.50 -5.29 6.20
N ALA A 131 -20.76 -6.40 6.37
CA ALA A 131 -21.34 -7.74 6.48
C ALA A 131 -22.24 -7.89 7.71
N LYS A 132 -21.83 -7.34 8.88
CA LYS A 132 -22.68 -7.36 10.08
C LYS A 132 -24.02 -6.69 9.86
N ARG A 133 -24.03 -5.51 9.22
CA ARG A 133 -25.26 -4.79 8.90
C ARG A 133 -26.17 -5.59 7.95
N LEU A 134 -25.59 -6.28 6.97
CA LEU A 134 -26.36 -7.16 6.08
C LEU A 134 -26.89 -8.40 6.80
N ALA A 135 -26.13 -8.97 7.74
CA ALA A 135 -26.50 -10.16 8.51
C ALA A 135 -27.69 -9.91 9.46
N GLU A 136 -27.92 -8.67 9.86
CA GLU A 136 -29.10 -8.27 10.66
C GLU A 136 -30.42 -8.45 9.87
N GLY A 137 -30.34 -8.67 8.54
CA GLY A 137 -31.47 -9.04 7.70
C GLY A 137 -32.42 -7.90 7.35
N GLU A 138 -32.12 -6.67 7.74
CA GLU A 138 -32.94 -5.49 7.43
C GLU A 138 -32.62 -4.87 6.07
N LEU A 139 -31.48 -5.26 5.48
CA LEU A 139 -30.95 -4.71 4.22
C LEU A 139 -30.79 -5.82 3.18
N ASP A 140 -31.10 -5.50 1.93
CA ASP A 140 -30.74 -6.29 0.74
C ASP A 140 -30.07 -5.40 -0.30
N SER A 141 -29.33 -6.01 -1.22
CA SER A 141 -28.54 -5.30 -2.23
C SER A 141 -28.49 -6.08 -3.55
N ASP A 142 -28.41 -5.37 -4.67
CA ASP A 142 -28.22 -5.96 -6.00
C ASP A 142 -26.75 -6.37 -6.27
N VAL A 143 -25.84 -5.88 -5.45
CA VAL A 143 -24.38 -6.15 -5.53
C VAL A 143 -24.00 -7.06 -4.36
N ASP A 144 -23.17 -8.09 -4.62
CA ASP A 144 -22.62 -8.91 -3.54
C ASP A 144 -21.58 -8.12 -2.74
N LEU A 145 -21.47 -8.40 -1.44
CA LEU A 145 -20.33 -7.98 -0.65
C LEU A 145 -19.28 -9.08 -0.67
N GLY A 146 -18.10 -8.76 -1.19
CA GLY A 146 -16.91 -9.58 -1.05
C GLY A 146 -15.95 -8.97 -0.04
N VAL A 147 -15.31 -9.79 0.78
CA VAL A 147 -14.16 -9.39 1.58
C VAL A 147 -12.95 -10.22 1.17
N VAL A 148 -11.80 -9.57 1.10
CA VAL A 148 -10.51 -10.20 0.79
C VAL A 148 -9.50 -9.71 1.81
N PHE A 149 -8.94 -10.63 2.59
CA PHE A 149 -7.89 -10.32 3.54
C PHE A 149 -6.61 -10.99 3.07
N VAL A 150 -5.67 -10.17 2.57
CA VAL A 150 -4.43 -10.66 1.96
C VAL A 150 -3.26 -10.61 2.91
N SER A 151 -2.25 -11.42 2.61
CA SER A 151 -0.93 -11.38 3.22
C SER A 151 0.03 -10.50 2.43
N ASP A 152 1.18 -10.12 3.03
CA ASP A 152 2.37 -9.64 2.32
C ASP A 152 2.20 -8.28 1.61
N GLU A 153 1.25 -7.44 2.04
CA GLU A 153 1.09 -6.11 1.46
C GLU A 153 2.35 -5.29 1.67
N GLU A 154 2.82 -5.23 2.89
CA GLU A 154 3.93 -4.42 3.40
C GLU A 154 5.31 -4.78 2.81
N THR A 155 5.39 -5.91 2.10
CA THR A 155 6.66 -6.40 1.53
C THR A 155 6.55 -6.79 0.04
N GLY A 156 5.50 -6.30 -0.65
CA GLY A 156 5.39 -6.35 -2.12
C GLY A 156 4.34 -7.31 -2.67
N SER A 157 3.47 -7.85 -1.82
CA SER A 157 2.24 -8.58 -2.18
C SER A 157 2.47 -9.84 -3.04
N VAL A 158 3.68 -10.43 -3.01
CA VAL A 158 4.02 -11.61 -3.83
C VAL A 158 3.18 -12.81 -3.41
N TYR A 159 2.99 -12.98 -2.11
CA TYR A 159 2.21 -14.07 -1.50
C TYR A 159 0.74 -13.68 -1.28
N GLY A 160 0.41 -12.40 -1.39
CA GLY A 160 -0.91 -11.81 -1.20
C GLY A 160 -1.69 -11.66 -2.50
N VAL A 161 -2.07 -10.42 -2.83
CA VAL A 161 -2.96 -10.11 -3.96
C VAL A 161 -2.40 -10.59 -5.31
N ARG A 162 -1.06 -10.54 -5.50
CA ARG A 162 -0.44 -11.03 -6.75
C ARG A 162 -0.63 -12.54 -6.91
N HIS A 163 -0.52 -13.30 -5.81
CA HIS A 163 -0.82 -14.72 -5.82
C HIS A 163 -2.29 -14.95 -6.20
N LEU A 164 -3.25 -14.30 -5.54
CA LEU A 164 -4.68 -14.42 -5.85
C LEU A 164 -4.99 -14.11 -7.32
N LEU A 165 -4.47 -13.01 -7.86
CA LEU A 165 -4.69 -12.61 -9.25
C LEU A 165 -4.05 -13.56 -10.26
N SER A 166 -3.01 -14.31 -9.87
CA SER A 166 -2.35 -15.30 -10.71
C SER A 166 -3.17 -16.57 -10.88
N LEU A 167 -3.99 -16.93 -9.88
CA LEU A 167 -4.85 -18.11 -9.92
C LEU A 167 -6.01 -17.98 -10.93
N GLY A 168 -6.49 -16.74 -11.12
CA GLY A 168 -7.65 -16.46 -11.96
C GLY A 168 -8.97 -16.94 -11.34
N GLY A 169 -10.08 -16.43 -11.83
CA GLY A 169 -11.43 -16.90 -11.46
C GLY A 169 -11.95 -16.45 -10.08
N VAL A 170 -11.14 -15.75 -9.28
CA VAL A 170 -11.57 -15.17 -7.99
C VAL A 170 -12.39 -13.91 -8.21
N PHE A 171 -11.89 -13.02 -9.09
CA PHE A 171 -12.49 -11.72 -9.38
C PHE A 171 -13.09 -11.70 -10.78
N GLY A 172 -14.28 -11.11 -10.92
CA GLY A 172 -14.95 -10.87 -12.20
C GLY A 172 -14.47 -9.57 -12.85
N GLY A 173 -14.52 -9.49 -14.18
CA GLY A 173 -14.13 -8.28 -14.92
C GLY A 173 -15.04 -7.07 -14.66
N ASP A 174 -16.30 -7.32 -14.27
CA ASP A 174 -17.30 -6.28 -13.95
C ASP A 174 -17.40 -6.00 -12.45
N ASP A 175 -16.60 -6.66 -11.63
CA ASP A 175 -16.54 -6.41 -10.18
C ASP A 175 -15.94 -5.02 -9.88
N TRP A 176 -16.22 -4.53 -8.69
CA TRP A 176 -15.65 -3.32 -8.13
C TRP A 176 -14.74 -3.64 -6.95
N VAL A 177 -13.65 -2.92 -6.82
CA VAL A 177 -12.70 -3.12 -5.71
C VAL A 177 -12.53 -1.81 -4.95
N LEU A 178 -12.80 -1.87 -3.65
CA LEU A 178 -12.44 -0.84 -2.68
C LEU A 178 -11.27 -1.35 -1.85
N VAL A 179 -10.19 -0.60 -1.83
CA VAL A 179 -9.03 -0.82 -0.96
C VAL A 179 -9.02 0.27 0.10
N PRO A 180 -9.45 0.02 1.34
CA PRO A 180 -9.49 1.03 2.39
C PRO A 180 -8.15 1.08 3.15
N ASP A 181 -7.09 1.47 2.45
CA ASP A 181 -5.70 1.43 2.91
C ASP A 181 -5.02 2.82 2.88
N ALA A 182 -5.67 3.81 2.28
CA ALA A 182 -5.25 5.20 2.33
C ALA A 182 -6.48 6.14 2.25
N GLY A 183 -6.31 7.36 2.76
CA GLY A 183 -7.38 8.34 2.80
C GLY A 183 -6.93 9.66 3.42
N ASN A 184 -7.86 10.41 3.96
CA ASN A 184 -7.60 11.61 4.75
C ASN A 184 -8.69 11.81 5.81
N SER A 185 -8.46 12.76 6.72
CA SER A 185 -9.28 12.91 7.93
C SER A 185 -10.74 13.36 7.68
N ASP A 186 -11.05 13.95 6.52
CA ASP A 186 -12.41 14.35 6.14
C ASP A 186 -13.07 13.40 5.11
N GLY A 187 -12.36 12.37 4.65
CA GLY A 187 -12.80 11.40 3.67
C GLY A 187 -13.03 11.98 2.27
N SER A 188 -12.42 13.12 1.94
CA SER A 188 -12.56 13.76 0.62
C SER A 188 -11.59 13.23 -0.43
N LEU A 189 -10.54 12.52 -0.03
CA LEU A 189 -9.57 11.92 -0.92
C LEU A 189 -10.10 10.61 -1.50
N LEU A 190 -10.36 10.59 -2.81
CA LEU A 190 -10.65 9.36 -3.56
C LEU A 190 -9.45 9.05 -4.45
N GLU A 191 -8.67 8.05 -4.09
CA GLU A 191 -7.50 7.67 -4.85
C GLU A 191 -7.90 6.75 -6.01
N VAL A 192 -7.47 7.11 -7.22
CA VAL A 192 -7.77 6.41 -8.47
C VAL A 192 -6.52 6.04 -9.27
N ALA A 193 -5.34 6.45 -8.81
CA ALA A 193 -4.07 6.24 -9.51
C ALA A 193 -2.88 6.27 -8.56
N GLU A 194 -1.82 5.54 -8.91
CA GLU A 194 -0.58 5.44 -8.14
C GLU A 194 0.62 5.63 -9.05
N LYS A 195 1.66 6.32 -8.55
CA LYS A 195 2.95 6.38 -9.25
C LYS A 195 3.70 5.06 -9.12
N GLY A 196 4.48 4.73 -10.13
CA GLY A 196 5.46 3.66 -10.03
C GLY A 196 6.60 4.03 -9.07
N VAL A 197 7.20 3.03 -8.46
CA VAL A 197 8.33 3.19 -7.54
C VAL A 197 9.57 2.54 -8.16
N LEU A 198 10.67 3.28 -8.20
CA LEU A 198 11.97 2.75 -8.57
C LEU A 198 13.04 3.29 -7.63
N TRP A 199 13.56 2.42 -6.79
CA TRP A 199 14.72 2.73 -5.97
C TRP A 199 15.92 2.01 -6.55
N PHE A 200 16.98 2.76 -6.80
CA PHE A 200 18.22 2.19 -7.28
C PHE A 200 19.42 2.82 -6.60
N ARG A 201 20.53 2.07 -6.58
CA ARG A 201 21.81 2.59 -6.15
C ARG A 201 22.82 2.56 -7.30
N VAL A 202 23.71 3.54 -7.29
CA VAL A 202 24.85 3.61 -8.22
C VAL A 202 26.13 3.55 -7.41
N GLN A 203 27.01 2.61 -7.76
CA GLN A 203 28.34 2.48 -7.16
C GLN A 203 29.42 2.81 -8.18
N LEU A 204 30.38 3.65 -7.79
CA LEU A 204 31.57 3.95 -8.55
C LEU A 204 32.81 3.42 -7.81
N LEU A 205 33.74 2.83 -8.57
CA LEU A 205 35.03 2.36 -8.07
C LEU A 205 36.12 3.17 -8.72
N GLY A 206 36.84 3.97 -7.92
CA GLY A 206 38.03 4.73 -8.27
C GLY A 206 39.31 4.09 -7.71
N VAL A 207 40.28 4.94 -7.37
CA VAL A 207 41.54 4.51 -6.77
C VAL A 207 41.85 5.42 -5.58
N GLN A 208 41.89 4.82 -4.40
CA GLN A 208 42.19 5.54 -3.16
C GLN A 208 43.66 5.98 -3.13
N THR A 209 43.90 7.21 -2.64
CA THR A 209 45.26 7.74 -2.45
C THR A 209 45.28 8.82 -1.36
N HIS A 210 46.42 9.29 -0.99
CA HIS A 210 46.61 10.41 -0.05
C HIS A 210 46.06 11.72 -0.68
N GLY A 211 45.41 12.55 0.11
CA GLY A 211 44.75 13.79 -0.38
C GLY A 211 45.74 14.81 -0.99
N SER A 212 47.05 14.78 -0.62
CA SER A 212 48.06 15.65 -1.17
C SER A 212 48.68 15.15 -2.50
N THR A 213 48.37 13.91 -2.90
CA THR A 213 48.89 13.30 -4.16
C THR A 213 47.72 12.75 -5.00
N PRO A 214 46.71 13.59 -5.32
CA PRO A 214 45.48 13.13 -5.98
C PRO A 214 45.75 12.57 -7.39
N GLU A 215 46.85 12.92 -8.03
CA GLU A 215 47.25 12.42 -9.34
C GLU A 215 47.58 10.91 -9.35
N ARG A 216 47.82 10.32 -8.16
CA ARG A 216 48.06 8.88 -8.00
C ARG A 216 46.78 8.07 -7.78
N GLY A 217 45.65 8.72 -7.74
CA GLY A 217 44.35 8.10 -7.50
C GLY A 217 43.28 8.55 -8.47
N VAL A 218 42.10 8.00 -8.28
CA VAL A 218 40.86 8.41 -8.97
C VAL A 218 39.81 8.66 -7.92
N ASN A 219 39.41 9.91 -7.77
CA ASN A 219 38.46 10.34 -6.74
C ASN A 219 37.04 9.90 -7.09
N ALA A 220 36.61 8.78 -6.52
CA ALA A 220 35.26 8.24 -6.75
C ALA A 220 34.17 9.19 -6.30
N GLN A 221 34.30 9.87 -5.15
CA GLN A 221 33.28 10.80 -4.64
C GLN A 221 33.10 12.02 -5.56
N ARG A 222 34.19 12.56 -6.15
CA ARG A 222 34.10 13.67 -7.10
C ARG A 222 33.34 13.25 -8.36
N LEU A 223 33.69 12.06 -8.89
CA LEU A 223 33.03 11.51 -10.07
C LEU A 223 31.58 11.12 -9.77
N GLY A 224 31.31 10.49 -8.62
CA GLY A 224 29.95 10.14 -8.19
C GLY A 224 29.06 11.36 -8.02
N SER A 225 29.58 12.47 -7.46
CA SER A 225 28.82 13.72 -7.36
C SER A 225 28.43 14.30 -8.73
N LYS A 226 29.37 14.22 -9.70
CA LYS A 226 29.09 14.65 -11.08
C LYS A 226 28.06 13.76 -11.77
N LEU A 227 28.17 12.43 -11.58
CA LEU A 227 27.24 11.47 -12.17
C LEU A 227 25.85 11.59 -11.53
N MET A 228 25.76 11.78 -10.23
CA MET A 228 24.51 11.98 -9.52
C MET A 228 23.73 13.18 -10.08
N LEU A 229 24.40 14.34 -10.23
CA LEU A 229 23.78 15.54 -10.82
C LEU A 229 23.43 15.34 -12.30
N LEU A 230 24.26 14.61 -13.06
CA LEU A 230 23.96 14.29 -14.47
C LEU A 230 22.70 13.42 -14.60
N ILE A 231 22.53 12.42 -13.72
CA ILE A 231 21.32 11.57 -13.66
C ILE A 231 20.11 12.43 -13.28
N ASP A 232 20.23 13.28 -12.26
CA ASP A 232 19.19 14.17 -11.78
C ASP A 232 18.69 15.09 -12.90
N ASP A 233 19.58 15.86 -13.51
CA ASP A 233 19.26 16.76 -14.62
C ASP A 233 18.62 16.03 -15.81
N TYR A 234 19.16 14.86 -16.17
CA TYR A 234 18.66 14.08 -17.29
C TYR A 234 17.23 13.55 -17.06
N LEU A 235 16.97 12.99 -15.88
CA LEU A 235 15.68 12.42 -15.56
C LEU A 235 14.60 13.49 -15.50
N HIS A 236 14.86 14.61 -14.82
CA HIS A 236 13.95 15.76 -14.78
C HIS A 236 13.70 16.39 -16.16
N GLY A 237 14.71 16.42 -17.01
CA GLY A 237 14.59 16.97 -18.36
C GLY A 237 13.86 16.06 -19.35
N LYS A 238 13.95 14.74 -19.17
CA LYS A 238 13.35 13.76 -20.08
C LYS A 238 11.94 13.35 -19.69
N TYR A 239 11.70 13.17 -18.39
CA TYR A 239 10.43 12.66 -17.84
C TYR A 239 9.59 13.83 -17.28
N ASP A 240 9.37 14.84 -18.11
CA ASP A 240 8.77 16.14 -17.76
C ASP A 240 7.23 16.20 -17.91
N ALA A 241 6.59 15.08 -18.26
CA ALA A 241 5.14 15.04 -18.39
C ALA A 241 4.44 15.45 -17.09
N ARG A 242 3.25 16.02 -17.25
CA ARG A 242 2.41 16.48 -16.15
C ARG A 242 1.07 15.74 -16.17
N ASP A 243 0.62 15.38 -14.98
CA ASP A 243 -0.69 14.79 -14.74
C ASP A 243 -1.31 15.42 -13.48
N ASP A 244 -2.35 16.22 -13.67
CA ASP A 244 -3.01 16.96 -12.59
C ASP A 244 -3.79 16.07 -11.60
N LEU A 245 -3.89 14.77 -11.86
CA LEU A 245 -4.36 13.80 -10.86
C LEU A 245 -3.41 13.74 -9.65
N PHE A 246 -2.13 13.99 -9.83
CA PHE A 246 -1.09 13.83 -8.80
C PHE A 246 -0.65 15.16 -8.20
N GLU A 247 -0.11 15.09 -6.97
CA GLU A 247 0.55 16.19 -6.29
C GLU A 247 1.87 15.71 -5.67
N PRO A 248 3.05 16.18 -6.15
CA PRO A 248 3.21 17.05 -7.33
C PRO A 248 2.79 16.36 -8.65
N PRO A 249 2.35 17.15 -9.66
CA PRO A 249 1.79 16.62 -10.90
C PRO A 249 2.86 16.15 -11.91
N ILE A 250 4.00 15.74 -11.44
CA ILE A 250 5.18 15.30 -12.20
C ILE A 250 5.76 14.02 -11.61
N SER A 251 6.57 13.30 -12.36
CA SER A 251 7.49 12.32 -11.79
C SER A 251 8.53 13.01 -10.91
N THR A 252 8.97 12.34 -9.84
CA THR A 252 10.04 12.85 -8.97
C THR A 252 11.23 11.89 -8.97
N PHE A 253 12.43 12.44 -8.92
CA PHE A 253 13.69 11.71 -9.00
C PHE A 253 14.65 12.30 -7.97
N GLU A 254 14.61 11.78 -6.74
CA GLU A 254 15.34 12.39 -5.62
C GLU A 254 16.58 11.57 -5.23
N PRO A 255 17.78 12.16 -5.20
CA PRO A 255 18.93 11.53 -4.58
C PRO A 255 18.80 11.58 -3.06
N THR A 256 18.44 10.46 -2.43
CA THR A 256 18.02 10.44 -1.02
C THR A 256 19.08 9.95 -0.05
N LYS A 257 20.04 9.12 -0.50
CA LYS A 257 21.02 8.49 0.40
C LYS A 257 22.39 8.39 -0.25
N ARG A 258 23.45 8.53 0.55
CA ARG A 258 24.84 8.28 0.17
C ARG A 258 25.55 7.51 1.28
N GLU A 259 26.35 6.52 0.91
CA GLU A 259 27.11 5.73 1.88
C GLU A 259 28.39 6.44 2.32
N PRO A 260 28.84 6.27 3.57
CA PRO A 260 30.17 6.70 4.00
C PRO A 260 31.26 6.01 3.16
N ASN A 261 32.29 6.74 2.78
CA ASN A 261 33.37 6.16 1.97
C ASN A 261 34.73 6.07 2.68
N VAL A 262 35.29 7.15 3.22
CA VAL A 262 36.55 7.14 3.96
C VAL A 262 36.38 7.76 5.35
N PRO A 263 37.08 7.23 6.38
CA PRO A 263 36.90 7.70 7.75
C PRO A 263 37.64 9.02 8.07
N ASN A 264 38.55 9.46 7.18
CA ASN A 264 39.43 10.60 7.40
C ASN A 264 39.48 11.55 6.20
N VAL A 265 39.62 12.85 6.47
CA VAL A 265 39.52 13.93 5.47
C VAL A 265 40.69 13.96 4.48
N ASN A 266 41.88 13.48 4.85
CA ASN A 266 43.08 13.53 4.03
C ASN A 266 43.25 12.36 3.05
N THR A 267 42.16 11.65 2.76
CA THR A 267 42.18 10.50 1.85
C THR A 267 41.24 10.76 0.66
N VAL A 268 41.72 10.54 -0.54
CA VAL A 268 40.89 10.50 -1.76
C VAL A 268 40.11 9.20 -1.77
N PRO A 269 38.76 9.25 -1.82
CA PRO A 269 37.95 8.04 -1.78
C PRO A 269 38.11 7.15 -3.01
N GLY A 270 38.28 5.85 -2.78
CA GLY A 270 38.35 4.81 -3.82
C GLY A 270 36.99 4.23 -4.20
N SER A 271 35.91 4.56 -3.48
CA SER A 271 34.56 4.16 -3.82
C SER A 271 33.57 5.27 -3.46
N ASP A 272 32.43 5.25 -4.13
CA ASP A 272 31.29 6.12 -3.82
C ASP A 272 29.99 5.42 -4.18
N THR A 273 28.98 5.51 -3.30
CA THR A 273 27.68 4.88 -3.51
C THR A 273 26.58 5.85 -3.13
N PHE A 274 25.63 6.08 -4.03
CA PHE A 274 24.48 6.93 -3.81
C PHE A 274 23.19 6.28 -4.32
N TYR A 275 22.05 6.75 -3.83
CA TYR A 275 20.72 6.18 -4.08
C TYR A 275 19.76 7.23 -4.60
N PHE A 276 18.80 6.76 -5.40
CA PHE A 276 17.65 7.55 -5.85
C PHE A 276 16.35 6.89 -5.41
N ASP A 277 15.38 7.72 -4.98
CA ASP A 277 13.96 7.41 -4.90
C ASP A 277 13.25 8.07 -6.09
N CYS A 278 12.69 7.27 -6.98
CA CYS A 278 11.96 7.74 -8.13
C CYS A 278 10.48 7.38 -8.01
N ARG A 279 9.60 8.40 -8.16
CA ARG A 279 8.15 8.25 -8.21
C ARG A 279 7.67 8.59 -9.61
N ILE A 280 7.22 7.60 -10.36
CA ILE A 280 7.10 7.66 -11.82
C ILE A 280 5.62 7.70 -12.21
N LEU A 281 5.21 8.73 -12.97
CA LEU A 281 3.84 8.86 -13.47
C LEU A 281 3.44 7.67 -14.37
N PRO A 282 2.14 7.30 -14.44
CA PRO A 282 1.66 6.13 -15.19
C PRO A 282 1.90 6.14 -16.71
N ASN A 283 2.25 7.28 -17.28
CA ASN A 283 2.62 7.37 -18.70
C ASN A 283 4.05 6.91 -19.04
N TYR A 284 4.83 6.59 -18.01
CA TYR A 284 6.17 6.02 -18.15
C TYR A 284 6.25 4.66 -17.44
N THR A 285 7.25 3.85 -17.78
CA THR A 285 7.56 2.62 -17.06
C THR A 285 8.85 2.75 -16.26
N THR A 286 8.96 2.06 -15.15
CA THR A 286 10.21 2.00 -14.37
C THR A 286 11.37 1.42 -15.20
N GLY A 287 11.05 0.51 -16.15
CA GLY A 287 12.04 -0.06 -17.07
C GLY A 287 12.65 0.95 -18.04
N GLN A 288 11.85 1.92 -18.53
CA GLN A 288 12.35 3.01 -19.37
C GLN A 288 13.34 3.88 -18.58
N VAL A 289 12.96 4.28 -17.36
CA VAL A 289 13.81 5.11 -16.49
C VAL A 289 15.09 4.38 -16.14
N LEU A 290 15.01 3.13 -15.70
CA LEU A 290 16.17 2.32 -15.34
C LEU A 290 17.13 2.14 -16.52
N GLY A 291 16.62 1.79 -17.69
CA GLY A 291 17.46 1.60 -18.89
C GLY A 291 18.17 2.88 -19.35
N ASP A 292 17.57 4.04 -19.10
CA ASP A 292 18.24 5.33 -19.35
C ASP A 292 19.34 5.61 -18.33
N VAL A 293 19.09 5.32 -17.04
CA VAL A 293 20.09 5.45 -15.98
C VAL A 293 21.28 4.53 -16.25
N GLU A 294 21.05 3.28 -16.60
CA GLU A 294 22.10 2.31 -16.92
C GLU A 294 22.98 2.79 -18.07
N ARG A 295 22.40 3.29 -19.15
CA ARG A 295 23.15 3.86 -20.29
C ARG A 295 23.96 5.08 -19.90
N LEU A 296 23.38 6.00 -19.12
CA LEU A 296 24.11 7.19 -18.63
C LEU A 296 25.29 6.82 -17.75
N VAL A 297 25.11 5.86 -16.86
CA VAL A 297 26.16 5.36 -15.97
C VAL A 297 27.27 4.71 -16.78
N GLU A 298 26.95 3.84 -17.74
CA GLU A 298 27.92 3.18 -18.61
C GLU A 298 28.73 4.19 -19.43
N ASP A 299 28.07 5.13 -20.09
CA ASP A 299 28.70 6.19 -20.87
C ASP A 299 29.62 7.08 -20.02
N PHE A 300 29.15 7.50 -18.85
CA PHE A 300 29.93 8.34 -17.95
C PHE A 300 31.20 7.61 -17.47
N CYS A 301 31.04 6.37 -17.06
CA CYS A 301 32.13 5.59 -16.50
C CYS A 301 33.16 5.19 -17.57
N GLY A 302 32.71 4.87 -18.78
CA GLY A 302 33.60 4.62 -19.93
C GLY A 302 34.45 5.83 -20.27
N ARG A 303 33.89 7.03 -20.29
CA ARG A 303 34.62 8.30 -20.57
C ARG A 303 35.62 8.67 -19.47
N ASN A 304 35.36 8.29 -18.23
CA ASN A 304 36.23 8.60 -17.09
C ASN A 304 37.19 7.45 -16.72
N GLY A 305 37.15 6.33 -17.42
CA GLY A 305 38.02 5.18 -17.16
C GLY A 305 37.82 4.53 -15.79
N VAL A 306 36.57 4.56 -15.26
CA VAL A 306 36.21 3.99 -13.96
C VAL A 306 35.17 2.88 -14.11
N ARG A 307 35.09 2.00 -13.12
CA ARG A 307 34.04 0.97 -13.06
C ARG A 307 32.86 1.49 -12.27
N CYS A 308 31.68 1.25 -12.81
CA CYS A 308 30.42 1.57 -12.14
C CYS A 308 29.44 0.40 -12.22
N GLY A 309 28.44 0.43 -11.35
CA GLY A 309 27.30 -0.50 -11.38
C GLY A 309 26.03 0.20 -10.93
N VAL A 310 24.91 -0.19 -11.52
CA VAL A 310 23.56 0.16 -11.08
C VAL A 310 22.94 -1.09 -10.49
N GLU A 311 22.31 -0.96 -9.34
CA GLU A 311 21.58 -2.05 -8.69
C GLU A 311 20.19 -1.56 -8.29
N VAL A 312 19.16 -2.32 -8.63
CA VAL A 312 17.77 -2.05 -8.24
C VAL A 312 17.58 -2.49 -6.80
N VAL A 313 17.09 -1.58 -5.96
CA VAL A 313 16.74 -1.83 -4.55
C VAL A 313 15.26 -2.20 -4.44
N SER A 314 14.39 -1.46 -5.17
CA SER A 314 12.96 -1.75 -5.25
C SER A 314 12.43 -1.29 -6.61
N ARG A 315 11.48 -2.04 -7.17
CA ARG A 315 10.88 -1.69 -8.44
C ARG A 315 9.43 -2.17 -8.53
N GLU A 316 8.54 -1.22 -8.77
CA GLU A 316 7.14 -1.48 -9.04
C GLU A 316 6.65 -0.57 -10.16
N ASP A 317 6.15 -1.15 -11.23
CA ASP A 317 5.59 -0.36 -12.33
C ASP A 317 4.27 0.30 -11.92
N PRO A 318 3.99 1.52 -12.40
CA PRO A 318 2.68 2.13 -12.21
C PRO A 318 1.62 1.32 -12.96
N SER A 319 0.40 1.31 -12.44
CA SER A 319 -0.76 0.73 -13.13
C SER A 319 -1.53 1.82 -13.89
N PRO A 320 -2.34 1.43 -14.91
CA PRO A 320 -3.31 2.35 -15.47
C PRO A 320 -4.24 2.91 -14.39
N PRO A 321 -4.57 4.20 -14.42
CA PRO A 321 -5.55 4.77 -13.49
C PRO A 321 -6.94 4.13 -13.67
N THR A 322 -7.72 4.05 -12.60
CA THR A 322 -9.17 3.89 -12.73
C THR A 322 -9.73 5.18 -13.32
N ASP A 323 -10.49 5.07 -14.42
CA ASP A 323 -11.11 6.24 -15.05
C ASP A 323 -12.01 6.97 -14.03
N PRO A 324 -11.73 8.24 -13.69
CA PRO A 324 -12.57 9.03 -12.79
C PRO A 324 -14.02 9.17 -13.27
N ASN A 325 -14.26 8.94 -14.56
CA ASN A 325 -15.59 8.96 -15.18
C ASN A 325 -16.24 7.57 -15.28
N SER A 326 -15.58 6.51 -14.82
CA SER A 326 -16.17 5.17 -14.76
C SER A 326 -17.46 5.13 -13.93
N GLU A 327 -18.27 4.11 -14.15
CA GLU A 327 -19.49 3.88 -13.36
C GLU A 327 -19.16 3.83 -11.86
N PHE A 328 -18.10 3.10 -11.49
CA PHE A 328 -17.70 2.91 -10.10
C PHE A 328 -17.27 4.22 -9.43
N ALA A 329 -16.36 4.97 -10.05
CA ALA A 329 -15.87 6.23 -9.48
C ALA A 329 -17.00 7.28 -9.32
N LYS A 330 -17.90 7.37 -10.31
CA LYS A 330 -19.08 8.25 -10.23
C LYS A 330 -20.03 7.83 -9.13
N ARG A 331 -20.36 6.52 -9.06
CA ARG A 331 -21.23 5.98 -8.01
C ARG A 331 -20.62 6.22 -6.63
N PHE A 332 -19.31 6.08 -6.50
CA PHE A 332 -18.59 6.37 -5.26
C PHE A 332 -18.78 7.84 -4.85
N ALA A 333 -18.47 8.77 -5.74
CA ALA A 333 -18.59 10.21 -5.48
C ALA A 333 -20.05 10.62 -5.14
N GLU A 334 -21.04 10.07 -5.84
CA GLU A 334 -22.46 10.32 -5.57
C GLU A 334 -22.88 9.75 -4.21
N THR A 335 -22.44 8.54 -3.88
CA THR A 335 -22.73 7.90 -2.60
C THR A 335 -22.15 8.71 -1.44
N LEU A 336 -20.89 9.13 -1.54
CA LEU A 336 -20.25 9.91 -0.49
C LEU A 336 -20.96 11.25 -0.26
N ARG A 337 -21.34 11.93 -1.35
CA ARG A 337 -22.11 13.17 -1.26
C ARG A 337 -23.48 12.94 -0.60
N ARG A 338 -24.17 11.85 -0.94
CA ARG A 338 -25.50 11.51 -0.39
C ARG A 338 -25.43 11.12 1.07
N VAL A 339 -24.47 10.29 1.46
CA VAL A 339 -24.36 9.69 2.80
C VAL A 339 -23.72 10.68 3.79
N ARG A 340 -22.65 11.38 3.37
CA ARG A 340 -21.84 12.22 4.25
C ARG A 340 -21.86 13.71 3.91
N GLY A 341 -22.47 14.11 2.79
CA GLY A 341 -22.38 15.49 2.29
C GLY A 341 -20.99 15.89 1.78
N THR A 342 -20.04 14.94 1.72
CA THR A 342 -18.66 15.17 1.31
C THR A 342 -18.53 15.11 -0.22
N SER A 343 -17.87 16.09 -0.81
CA SER A 343 -17.50 16.08 -2.22
C SER A 343 -16.08 15.55 -2.36
N VAL A 344 -15.92 14.47 -3.11
CA VAL A 344 -14.60 13.89 -3.38
C VAL A 344 -13.96 14.50 -4.62
N LYS A 345 -12.63 14.50 -4.61
CA LYS A 345 -11.81 14.79 -5.78
C LYS A 345 -10.98 13.55 -6.08
N PRO A 346 -11.15 12.94 -7.27
CA PRO A 346 -10.24 11.89 -7.69
C PRO A 346 -8.80 12.40 -7.71
N LYS A 347 -7.91 11.64 -7.12
CA LYS A 347 -6.49 11.96 -6.99
C LYS A 347 -5.63 10.72 -7.25
N GLY A 348 -4.39 10.97 -7.67
CA GLY A 348 -3.33 9.99 -7.67
C GLY A 348 -2.39 10.24 -6.47
N ILE A 349 -1.83 9.17 -5.94
CA ILE A 349 -0.86 9.22 -4.83
C ILE A 349 0.55 8.85 -5.28
N GLY A 350 1.54 9.31 -4.52
CA GLY A 350 2.95 9.00 -4.79
C GLY A 350 3.41 7.66 -4.22
N GLY A 351 2.61 7.05 -3.34
CA GLY A 351 2.81 5.70 -2.80
C GLY A 351 2.16 4.63 -3.65
N GLY A 352 2.02 3.43 -3.10
CA GLY A 352 1.33 2.33 -3.74
C GLY A 352 0.62 1.45 -2.72
N THR A 353 -0.53 0.92 -3.10
CA THR A 353 -1.31 -0.07 -2.36
C THR A 353 -1.52 -1.31 -3.23
N VAL A 354 -2.28 -2.29 -2.75
CA VAL A 354 -2.67 -3.44 -3.58
C VAL A 354 -3.57 -3.06 -4.76
N ALA A 355 -4.14 -1.86 -4.79
CA ALA A 355 -5.05 -1.38 -5.83
C ALA A 355 -4.42 -1.42 -7.25
N LYS A 356 -3.12 -1.13 -7.35
CA LYS A 356 -2.38 -1.17 -8.63
C LYS A 356 -2.47 -2.52 -9.33
N TYR A 357 -2.49 -3.62 -8.59
CA TYR A 357 -2.52 -4.96 -9.17
C TYR A 357 -3.89 -5.29 -9.78
N PHE A 358 -4.98 -4.84 -9.16
CA PHE A 358 -6.32 -4.96 -9.71
C PHE A 358 -6.50 -4.08 -10.95
N ARG A 359 -6.04 -2.82 -10.89
CA ARG A 359 -6.06 -1.89 -12.04
C ARG A 359 -5.27 -2.44 -13.22
N ALA A 360 -4.12 -3.07 -12.98
CA ALA A 360 -3.33 -3.73 -14.03
C ALA A 360 -4.07 -4.90 -14.71
N LYS A 361 -5.09 -5.47 -14.06
CA LYS A 361 -6.00 -6.47 -14.63
C LYS A 361 -7.26 -5.87 -15.27
N GLY A 362 -7.39 -4.54 -15.28
CA GLY A 362 -8.57 -3.84 -15.81
C GLY A 362 -9.79 -3.85 -14.89
N ILE A 363 -9.63 -4.23 -13.62
CA ILE A 363 -10.71 -4.23 -12.64
C ILE A 363 -10.83 -2.83 -12.02
N PRO A 364 -11.99 -2.16 -12.11
CA PRO A 364 -12.20 -0.83 -11.52
C PRO A 364 -11.92 -0.84 -10.02
N THR A 365 -10.92 -0.06 -9.60
CA THR A 365 -10.44 -0.07 -8.22
C THR A 365 -10.23 1.36 -7.71
N VAL A 366 -10.74 1.64 -6.52
CA VAL A 366 -10.49 2.89 -5.80
C VAL A 366 -9.89 2.59 -4.43
N VAL A 367 -9.06 3.52 -3.94
CA VAL A 367 -8.57 3.50 -2.56
C VAL A 367 -9.26 4.62 -1.80
N TRP A 368 -9.84 4.29 -0.66
CA TRP A 368 -10.56 5.27 0.16
C TRP A 368 -10.86 4.74 1.56
N MET A 369 -10.54 5.54 2.55
CA MET A 369 -11.07 5.47 3.90
C MET A 369 -10.98 6.85 4.56
N THR A 370 -11.62 7.02 5.72
CA THR A 370 -11.46 8.20 6.58
C THR A 370 -10.46 7.89 7.68
N CYS A 371 -9.25 8.45 7.61
CA CYS A 371 -8.16 8.17 8.54
C CYS A 371 -7.36 9.43 8.90
N ASP A 372 -6.59 9.37 9.99
CA ASP A 372 -5.73 10.48 10.42
C ASP A 372 -4.27 10.32 9.94
N GLU A 373 -3.98 9.32 9.09
CA GLU A 373 -2.67 9.01 8.52
C GLU A 373 -1.62 8.71 9.59
N THR A 374 -1.96 7.84 10.53
CA THR A 374 -1.08 7.40 11.63
C THR A 374 -0.31 6.10 11.33
N ALA A 375 -0.53 5.53 10.15
CA ALA A 375 0.13 4.33 9.66
C ALA A 375 1.66 4.40 9.84
N HIS A 376 2.29 3.27 10.22
CA HIS A 376 3.74 3.13 10.43
C HIS A 376 4.36 3.99 11.56
N GLN A 377 3.57 4.79 12.27
CA GLN A 377 4.05 5.64 13.37
C GLN A 377 3.94 4.91 14.72
N PRO A 378 4.75 5.29 15.72
CA PRO A 378 4.47 4.96 17.11
C PRO A 378 3.11 5.54 17.53
N ASP A 379 2.40 4.85 18.41
CA ASP A 379 1.04 5.21 18.83
C ASP A 379 0.04 5.31 17.66
N GLU A 380 0.21 4.48 16.64
CA GLU A 380 -0.78 4.30 15.58
C GLU A 380 -2.16 4.07 16.18
N TYR A 381 -3.19 4.71 15.61
CA TYR A 381 -4.56 4.54 16.07
C TYR A 381 -5.57 4.65 14.93
N ALA A 382 -6.72 3.98 15.10
CA ALA A 382 -7.92 4.20 14.30
C ALA A 382 -9.00 4.90 15.13
N LYS A 383 -9.88 5.67 14.46
CA LYS A 383 -11.10 6.23 15.06
C LYS A 383 -12.29 5.33 14.78
N ILE A 384 -12.89 4.79 15.82
CA ILE A 384 -14.07 3.91 15.70
C ILE A 384 -15.24 4.59 14.97
N PRO A 385 -15.58 5.86 15.22
CA PRO A 385 -16.61 6.56 14.47
C PRO A 385 -16.36 6.66 12.96
N ASN A 386 -15.08 6.69 12.52
CA ASN A 386 -14.75 6.69 11.11
C ASN A 386 -15.18 5.36 10.47
N ILE A 387 -14.84 4.23 11.09
CA ILE A 387 -15.19 2.89 10.61
C ILE A 387 -16.71 2.74 10.48
N VAL A 388 -17.46 3.17 11.52
CA VAL A 388 -18.92 3.14 11.52
C VAL A 388 -19.51 4.01 10.41
N SER A 389 -19.00 5.22 10.25
CA SER A 389 -19.45 6.15 9.21
C SER A 389 -19.09 5.68 7.80
N ASP A 390 -17.91 5.11 7.61
CA ASP A 390 -17.43 4.59 6.33
C ASP A 390 -18.23 3.33 5.92
N THR A 391 -18.69 2.54 6.88
CA THR A 391 -19.60 1.41 6.64
C THR A 391 -20.87 1.84 5.90
N GLU A 392 -21.46 2.97 6.26
CA GLU A 392 -22.65 3.50 5.57
C GLU A 392 -22.36 3.89 4.11
N VAL A 393 -21.12 4.28 3.81
CA VAL A 393 -20.69 4.53 2.44
C VAL A 393 -20.60 3.23 1.65
N VAL A 394 -20.02 2.16 2.23
CA VAL A 394 -19.94 0.84 1.59
C VAL A 394 -21.34 0.30 1.29
N LEU A 395 -22.26 0.35 2.25
CA LEU A 395 -23.65 -0.06 2.06
C LEU A 395 -24.35 0.77 0.98
N GLY A 396 -24.10 2.08 0.97
CA GLY A 396 -24.60 2.98 -0.06
C GLY A 396 -24.07 2.67 -1.46
N LEU A 397 -22.80 2.26 -1.59
CA LEU A 397 -22.19 1.80 -2.85
C LEU A 397 -22.85 0.53 -3.38
N MET A 398 -23.18 -0.38 -2.49
CA MET A 398 -23.90 -1.61 -2.83
C MET A 398 -25.36 -1.32 -3.26
N GLY A 399 -25.87 -0.12 -2.99
CA GLY A 399 -27.29 0.18 -3.18
C GLY A 399 -28.18 -0.51 -2.16
N ALA A 400 -27.63 -0.80 -0.98
CA ALA A 400 -28.38 -1.48 0.07
C ALA A 400 -29.63 -0.67 0.48
N THR A 401 -30.77 -1.33 0.51
CA THR A 401 -32.07 -0.76 0.86
C THR A 401 -32.77 -1.63 1.90
N LYS A 402 -33.65 -1.02 2.70
CA LYS A 402 -34.45 -1.79 3.67
C LYS A 402 -35.35 -2.79 2.96
N VAL A 403 -35.41 -4.00 3.48
CA VAL A 403 -36.28 -5.06 2.98
C VAL A 403 -37.75 -4.66 3.28
N GLY A 404 -38.56 -4.59 2.23
CA GLY A 404 -40.01 -4.37 2.38
C GLY A 404 -40.47 -2.91 2.44
N VAL A 405 -39.67 -1.96 1.92
CA VAL A 405 -40.14 -0.58 1.69
C VAL A 405 -40.44 -0.36 0.21
#